data_9c77e7ab87c060df404a6af755d99aeb
#
_entry.id   9c77e7ab87c060df404a6af755d99aeb
#
_cell.length_a   1.000
_cell.length_b   1.000
_cell.length_c   1.000
_cell.angle_alpha   90.00
_cell.angle_beta   90.00
_cell.angle_gamma   90.00
#
_symmetry.space_group_name_H-M   'P 1'
#
loop_
_entity.id
_entity.type
_entity.pdbx_description
1 polymer ?
#
loop_
_entity_poly.entity_id
_entity_poly.type
_entity_poly.pdbx_seq_one_letter_code
_entity_poly.pdbx_strand_id
1 'polypeptide(L)'
;HLSLRRQRQMCIRDSLNIISRAKKYLYIFTPYLIIGSEMRTALVNAAKSGVDVRLVVPGIPDKKLVYFLTQSNFPYLIKNGVKIYTYTPGFIHAKCFVSDDVQATVGTVNMDYRSLCLHFECGVWMYRTRAVLQVKEDALKTFAESHEVTLEEFQRKSFLVRTFMGALKLFAPLL
;
A
#
# COMPACT_ATOMS: atom_id res chain seq x y z
N HIS A 1 -16.24 22.39 10.05
CA HIS A 1 -16.55 21.19 9.22
C HIS A 1 -15.93 21.22 7.81
N LEU A 2 -15.77 22.39 7.16
CA LEU A 2 -15.14 22.50 5.84
C LEU A 2 -13.61 22.26 5.85
N SER A 3 -12.92 22.66 6.91
CA SER A 3 -11.48 22.41 7.06
C SER A 3 -11.15 20.92 7.20
N LEU A 4 -11.99 20.15 7.90
CA LEU A 4 -11.88 18.71 8.07
C LEU A 4 -12.01 17.94 6.76
N ARG A 5 -12.93 18.33 5.88
CA ARG A 5 -13.09 17.74 4.55
C ARG A 5 -11.88 18.00 3.64
N ARG A 6 -11.28 19.21 3.73
CA ARG A 6 -10.08 19.53 2.95
C ARG A 6 -8.89 18.68 3.35
N GLN A 7 -8.65 18.46 4.63
CA GLN A 7 -7.54 17.65 5.12
C GLN A 7 -7.68 16.17 4.71
N ARG A 8 -8.89 15.61 4.78
CA ARG A 8 -9.19 14.24 4.32
C ARG A 8 -8.95 14.05 2.83
N GLN A 9 -9.32 15.00 2.01
CA GLN A 9 -9.04 14.98 0.56
C GLN A 9 -7.55 15.15 0.25
N MET A 10 -6.78 15.83 1.11
CA MET A 10 -5.34 16.02 0.90
C MET A 10 -4.60 14.69 0.94
N CYS A 11 -4.78 13.87 1.96
CA CYS A 11 -4.04 12.59 2.07
C CYS A 11 -4.25 11.67 0.86
N ILE A 12 -5.50 11.54 0.38
CA ILE A 12 -5.79 10.75 -0.83
C ILE A 12 -5.13 11.37 -2.05
N ARG A 13 -5.30 12.69 -2.24
CA ARG A 13 -4.75 13.40 -3.40
C ARG A 13 -3.23 13.39 -3.43
N ASP A 14 -2.60 13.54 -2.27
CA ASP A 14 -1.14 13.52 -2.16
C ASP A 14 -0.60 12.12 -2.51
N SER A 15 -1.23 11.07 -1.98
CA SER A 15 -0.88 9.69 -2.34
C SER A 15 -1.09 9.42 -3.83
N LEU A 16 -2.22 9.84 -4.40
CA LEU A 16 -2.51 9.70 -5.83
C LEU A 16 -1.51 10.48 -6.69
N ASN A 17 -1.11 11.69 -6.26
CA ASN A 17 -0.10 12.50 -6.94
C ASN A 17 1.26 11.81 -6.95
N ILE A 18 1.69 11.21 -5.84
CA ILE A 18 2.96 10.47 -5.78
C ILE A 18 2.91 9.29 -6.74
N ILE A 19 1.82 8.51 -6.71
CA ILE A 19 1.65 7.33 -7.56
C ILE A 19 1.64 7.72 -9.05
N SER A 20 0.87 8.74 -9.43
CA SER A 20 0.71 9.15 -10.83
C SER A 20 1.95 9.82 -11.43
N ARG A 21 2.83 10.34 -10.59
CA ARG A 21 4.09 10.98 -11.04
C ARG A 21 5.28 10.02 -11.09
N ALA A 22 5.15 8.83 -10.54
CA ALA A 22 6.20 7.82 -10.59
C ALA A 22 6.50 7.40 -12.04
N LYS A 23 7.78 7.29 -12.39
CA LYS A 23 8.24 6.97 -13.75
C LYS A 23 9.14 5.75 -13.83
N LYS A 24 9.94 5.50 -12.80
CA LYS A 24 10.89 4.38 -12.75
C LYS A 24 10.47 3.33 -11.73
N TYR A 25 10.24 3.76 -10.49
CA TYR A 25 9.82 2.89 -9.42
C TYR A 25 8.94 3.63 -8.39
N LEU A 26 8.12 2.85 -7.70
CA LEU A 26 7.29 3.28 -6.59
C LEU A 26 7.26 2.18 -5.53
N TYR A 27 7.84 2.45 -4.37
CA TYR A 27 7.83 1.51 -3.23
C TYR A 27 6.97 2.07 -2.12
N ILE A 28 6.07 1.24 -1.60
CA ILE A 28 5.07 1.62 -0.61
C ILE A 28 5.08 0.62 0.54
N PHE A 29 5.10 1.15 1.75
CA PHE A 29 4.96 0.38 2.98
C PHE A 29 3.65 0.75 3.64
N THR A 30 2.87 -0.25 4.00
CA THR A 30 1.62 -0.05 4.72
C THR A 30 1.25 -1.28 5.54
N PRO A 31 0.87 -1.14 6.81
CA PRO A 31 0.39 -2.28 7.59
C PRO A 31 -0.96 -2.81 7.11
N TYR A 32 -1.76 -1.95 6.47
CA TYR A 32 -3.09 -2.28 5.97
C TYR A 32 -3.25 -1.82 4.52
N LEU A 33 -3.74 -2.72 3.67
CA LEU A 33 -3.99 -2.47 2.25
C LEU A 33 -5.47 -2.65 1.95
N ILE A 34 -6.29 -1.68 2.39
CA ILE A 34 -7.75 -1.67 2.24
C ILE A 34 -8.15 -0.46 1.40
N ILE A 35 -7.81 -0.51 0.13
CA ILE A 35 -7.89 0.62 -0.80
C ILE A 35 -9.16 0.62 -1.65
N GLY A 36 -9.67 1.81 -1.93
CA GLY A 36 -10.75 2.05 -2.87
C GLY A 36 -10.35 1.88 -4.34
N SER A 37 -11.33 2.03 -5.22
CA SER A 37 -11.15 1.86 -6.67
C SER A 37 -10.13 2.85 -7.26
N GLU A 38 -10.13 4.11 -6.80
CA GLU A 38 -9.24 5.15 -7.30
C GLU A 38 -7.76 4.80 -7.06
N MET A 39 -7.43 4.48 -5.81
CA MET A 39 -6.07 4.12 -5.42
C MET A 39 -5.60 2.84 -6.12
N ARG A 40 -6.47 1.84 -6.19
CA ARG A 40 -6.21 0.58 -6.90
C ARG A 40 -5.95 0.82 -8.39
N THR A 41 -6.75 1.67 -9.04
CA THR A 41 -6.58 2.02 -10.45
C THR A 41 -5.27 2.78 -10.67
N ALA A 42 -4.94 3.72 -9.78
CA ALA A 42 -3.68 4.46 -9.88
C ALA A 42 -2.44 3.55 -9.80
N LEU A 43 -2.41 2.60 -8.85
CA LEU A 43 -1.32 1.63 -8.72
C LEU A 43 -1.18 0.74 -9.96
N VAL A 44 -2.31 0.25 -10.47
CA VAL A 44 -2.34 -0.57 -11.69
C VAL A 44 -1.89 0.22 -12.92
N ASN A 45 -2.34 1.46 -13.07
CA ASN A 45 -1.93 2.29 -14.18
C ASN A 45 -0.42 2.59 -14.14
N ALA A 46 0.14 2.88 -12.97
CA ALA A 46 1.57 3.04 -12.80
C ALA A 46 2.33 1.77 -13.22
N ALA A 47 1.94 0.59 -12.72
CA ALA A 47 2.58 -0.67 -13.07
C ALA A 47 2.47 -0.98 -14.58
N LYS A 48 1.29 -0.78 -15.19
CA LYS A 48 1.09 -0.97 -16.64
C LYS A 48 1.85 0.03 -17.49
N SER A 49 2.18 1.19 -16.95
CA SER A 49 3.04 2.19 -17.60
C SER A 49 4.54 1.88 -17.49
N GLY A 50 4.90 0.72 -16.93
CA GLY A 50 6.29 0.27 -16.79
C GLY A 50 7.00 0.69 -15.50
N VAL A 51 6.27 1.28 -14.54
CA VAL A 51 6.82 1.60 -13.22
C VAL A 51 6.96 0.33 -12.39
N ASP A 52 8.12 0.12 -11.75
CA ASP A 52 8.31 -0.98 -10.79
C ASP A 52 7.58 -0.65 -9.48
N VAL A 53 6.32 -1.06 -9.38
CA VAL A 53 5.46 -0.82 -8.22
C VAL A 53 5.57 -1.98 -7.25
N ARG A 54 6.07 -1.70 -6.03
CA ARG A 54 6.23 -2.69 -4.96
C ARG A 54 5.53 -2.24 -3.69
N LEU A 55 4.76 -3.13 -3.10
CA LEU A 55 4.07 -2.93 -1.83
C LEU A 55 4.64 -3.87 -0.77
N VAL A 56 4.97 -3.36 0.42
CA VAL A 56 5.28 -4.19 1.59
C VAL A 56 4.15 -4.12 2.58
N VAL A 57 3.70 -5.28 3.03
CA VAL A 57 2.70 -5.44 4.07
C VAL A 57 3.20 -6.43 5.13
N PRO A 58 2.65 -6.44 6.35
CA PRO A 58 3.00 -7.44 7.35
C PRO A 58 2.71 -8.87 6.87
N GLY A 59 3.64 -9.79 7.11
CA GLY A 59 3.41 -11.22 6.97
C GLY A 59 2.74 -11.83 8.21
N ILE A 60 2.93 -11.19 9.38
CA ILE A 60 2.33 -11.58 10.66
C ILE A 60 1.21 -10.60 10.97
N PRO A 61 -0.05 -11.05 11.06
CA PRO A 61 -1.18 -10.14 11.29
C PRO A 61 -1.31 -9.76 12.77
N ASP A 62 -1.62 -8.48 13.05
CA ASP A 62 -2.12 -8.00 14.33
C ASP A 62 -3.63 -8.25 14.48
N LYS A 63 -4.38 -8.07 13.39
CA LYS A 63 -5.84 -8.25 13.30
C LYS A 63 -6.21 -9.16 12.14
N LYS A 64 -6.67 -10.37 12.42
CA LYS A 64 -6.95 -11.40 11.39
C LYS A 64 -7.92 -10.93 10.31
N LEU A 65 -9.03 -10.25 10.67
CA LEU A 65 -10.02 -9.77 9.69
C LEU A 65 -9.43 -8.71 8.76
N VAL A 66 -8.68 -7.75 9.28
CA VAL A 66 -8.01 -6.70 8.52
C VAL A 66 -6.96 -7.31 7.58
N TYR A 67 -6.29 -8.36 8.03
CA TYR A 67 -5.33 -9.10 7.20
C TYR A 67 -5.99 -9.82 6.04
N PHE A 68 -7.15 -10.46 6.26
CA PHE A 68 -7.92 -11.06 5.18
C PHE A 68 -8.37 -10.02 4.15
N LEU A 69 -8.79 -8.83 4.59
CA LEU A 69 -9.13 -7.72 3.70
C LEU A 69 -7.92 -7.22 2.91
N THR A 70 -6.77 -7.05 3.58
CA THR A 70 -5.51 -6.71 2.91
C THR A 70 -5.19 -7.72 1.82
N GLN A 71 -5.18 -9.02 2.14
CA GLN A 71 -4.90 -10.08 1.19
C GLN A 71 -5.93 -10.17 0.04
N SER A 72 -7.17 -9.75 0.27
CA SER A 72 -8.21 -9.78 -0.77
C SER A 72 -7.89 -8.88 -1.97
N ASN A 73 -7.03 -7.88 -1.81
CA ASN A 73 -6.59 -6.99 -2.88
C ASN A 73 -5.42 -7.56 -3.70
N PHE A 74 -4.68 -8.54 -3.17
CA PHE A 74 -3.47 -9.09 -3.80
C PHE A 74 -3.70 -9.63 -5.21
N PRO A 75 -4.69 -10.51 -5.46
CA PRO A 75 -4.83 -11.13 -6.78
C PRO A 75 -5.03 -10.11 -7.91
N TYR A 76 -5.83 -9.08 -7.64
CA TYR A 76 -6.07 -8.04 -8.63
C TYR A 76 -4.82 -7.22 -8.92
N LEU A 77 -4.08 -6.82 -7.88
CA LEU A 77 -2.88 -6.02 -8.01
C LEU A 77 -1.75 -6.82 -8.68
N ILE A 78 -1.51 -8.06 -8.24
CA ILE A 78 -0.46 -8.94 -8.79
C ILE A 78 -0.75 -9.24 -10.26
N LYS A 79 -2.00 -9.60 -10.62
CA LYS A 79 -2.40 -9.85 -12.01
C LYS A 79 -2.15 -8.66 -12.94
N ASN A 80 -2.13 -7.45 -12.39
CA ASN A 80 -1.92 -6.22 -13.14
C ASN A 80 -0.49 -5.64 -13.00
N GLY A 81 0.47 -6.44 -12.52
CA GLY A 81 1.89 -6.10 -12.53
C GLY A 81 2.41 -5.41 -11.27
N VAL A 82 1.60 -5.25 -10.24
CA VAL A 82 2.05 -4.74 -8.94
C VAL A 82 2.66 -5.90 -8.15
N LYS A 83 3.88 -5.73 -7.64
CA LYS A 83 4.55 -6.73 -6.79
C LYS A 83 4.19 -6.49 -5.33
N ILE A 84 3.84 -7.55 -4.62
CA ILE A 84 3.48 -7.51 -3.20
C ILE A 84 4.43 -8.38 -2.40
N TYR A 85 4.96 -7.80 -1.34
CA TYR A 85 5.90 -8.43 -0.42
C TYR A 85 5.29 -8.53 0.97
N THR A 86 5.42 -9.68 1.61
CA THR A 86 5.04 -9.90 3.01
C THR A 86 6.29 -9.97 3.88
N TYR A 87 6.42 -9.04 4.82
CA TYR A 87 7.53 -9.00 5.76
C TYR A 87 7.29 -9.96 6.92
N THR A 88 8.17 -10.94 7.09
CA THR A 88 8.01 -12.03 8.07
C THR A 88 8.92 -11.95 9.29
N PRO A 89 10.05 -11.21 9.30
CA PRO A 89 10.90 -11.12 10.50
C PRO A 89 10.21 -10.48 11.70
N GLY A 90 9.10 -9.74 11.49
CA GLY A 90 8.32 -9.11 12.53
C GLY A 90 7.06 -8.43 11.99
N PHE A 91 6.37 -7.68 12.86
CA PHE A 91 5.22 -6.86 12.45
C PHE A 91 5.71 -5.50 11.94
N ILE A 92 5.77 -5.35 10.61
CA ILE A 92 6.12 -4.07 10.00
C ILE A 92 4.94 -3.10 10.10
N HIS A 93 5.17 -1.93 10.70
CA HIS A 93 4.15 -0.89 10.88
C HIS A 93 4.52 0.45 10.21
N ALA A 94 5.49 0.42 9.31
CA ALA A 94 5.89 1.58 8.52
C ALA A 94 4.79 2.03 7.55
N LYS A 95 4.67 3.34 7.36
CA LYS A 95 3.84 3.96 6.36
C LYS A 95 4.70 4.96 5.62
N CYS A 96 5.18 4.55 4.46
CA CYS A 96 6.02 5.41 3.64
C CYS A 96 5.82 5.11 2.16
N PHE A 97 6.11 6.12 1.37
CA PHE A 97 6.22 6.03 -0.09
C PHE A 97 7.60 6.53 -0.47
N VAL A 98 8.23 5.91 -1.44
CA VAL A 98 9.43 6.44 -2.08
C VAL A 98 9.37 6.18 -3.57
N SER A 99 9.74 7.19 -4.37
CA SER A 99 9.62 7.15 -5.82
C SER A 99 10.79 7.88 -6.49
N ASP A 100 11.40 7.22 -7.48
CA ASP A 100 12.28 7.78 -8.51
C ASP A 100 13.54 8.50 -7.99
N ASP A 101 13.99 8.26 -6.77
CA ASP A 101 15.05 9.01 -6.09
C ASP A 101 14.72 10.51 -5.88
N VAL A 102 13.48 10.90 -6.09
CA VAL A 102 13.02 12.29 -6.11
C VAL A 102 12.21 12.65 -4.88
N GLN A 103 11.33 11.78 -4.46
CA GLN A 103 10.39 12.07 -3.37
C GLN A 103 10.16 10.86 -2.48
N ALA A 104 9.90 11.16 -1.20
CA ALA A 104 9.45 10.18 -0.24
C ALA A 104 8.48 10.82 0.76
N THR A 105 7.60 10.00 1.33
CA THR A 105 6.77 10.38 2.49
C THR A 105 6.98 9.38 3.60
N VAL A 106 7.02 9.86 4.83
CA VAL A 106 7.03 9.04 6.04
C VAL A 106 6.05 9.65 7.02
N GLY A 107 5.15 8.85 7.56
CA GLY A 107 4.14 9.37 8.46
C GLY A 107 3.21 8.33 9.05
N THR A 108 2.00 8.76 9.36
CA THR A 108 0.99 7.93 10.01
C THR A 108 -0.07 7.36 9.03
N VAL A 109 -0.08 7.80 7.76
CA VAL A 109 -1.11 7.48 6.76
C VAL A 109 -1.00 6.04 6.29
N ASN A 110 -1.92 5.18 6.70
CA ASN A 110 -2.08 3.84 6.13
C ASN A 110 -2.80 3.90 4.78
N MET A 111 -2.64 2.86 3.97
CA MET A 111 -3.46 2.65 2.77
C MET A 111 -4.78 1.95 3.11
N ASP A 112 -5.59 2.59 3.95
CA ASP A 112 -6.92 2.13 4.32
C ASP A 112 -7.93 3.29 4.35
N TYR A 113 -9.24 2.95 4.33
CA TYR A 113 -10.31 3.96 4.34
C TYR A 113 -10.29 4.87 5.57
N ARG A 114 -9.91 4.34 6.74
CA ARG A 114 -9.88 5.13 7.97
C ARG A 114 -8.82 6.21 7.90
N SER A 115 -7.59 5.84 7.56
CA SER A 115 -6.48 6.79 7.44
C SER A 115 -6.72 7.79 6.31
N LEU A 116 -7.17 7.32 5.16
CA LEU A 116 -7.33 8.16 3.98
C LEU A 116 -8.56 9.10 4.07
N CYS A 117 -9.63 8.70 4.77
CA CYS A 117 -10.91 9.42 4.75
C CYS A 117 -11.43 9.90 6.10
N LEU A 118 -11.03 9.29 7.22
CA LEU A 118 -11.68 9.51 8.51
C LEU A 118 -10.76 10.09 9.58
N HIS A 119 -9.49 9.72 9.60
CA HIS A 119 -8.54 10.14 10.63
C HIS A 119 -7.82 11.43 10.27
N PHE A 120 -7.28 12.07 11.32
CA PHE A 120 -6.23 13.06 11.17
C PHE A 120 -4.90 12.34 11.12
N GLU A 121 -4.16 12.60 10.07
CA GLU A 121 -2.88 11.96 9.82
C GLU A 121 -1.80 13.02 9.66
N CYS A 122 -0.57 12.67 10.02
CA CYS A 122 0.58 13.54 9.90
C CYS A 122 1.69 12.81 9.14
N GLY A 123 2.37 13.53 8.28
CA GLY A 123 3.49 12.98 7.53
C GLY A 123 4.45 14.05 7.05
N VAL A 124 5.68 13.64 6.84
CA VAL A 124 6.71 14.47 6.24
C VAL A 124 6.84 14.08 4.77
N TRP A 125 6.71 15.04 3.89
CA TRP A 125 7.05 14.89 2.49
C TRP A 125 8.46 15.43 2.24
N MET A 126 9.28 14.63 1.64
CA MET A 126 10.67 14.91 1.32
C MET A 126 10.85 14.98 -0.20
N TYR A 127 11.53 15.99 -0.68
CA TYR A 127 11.74 16.19 -2.10
C TYR A 127 13.20 16.52 -2.40
N ARG A 128 13.85 15.71 -3.26
CA ARG A 128 15.23 15.87 -3.70
C ARG A 128 16.23 16.03 -2.54
N THR A 129 16.01 15.30 -1.45
CA THR A 129 16.89 15.30 -0.27
C THR A 129 17.61 13.96 -0.14
N ARG A 130 18.71 13.94 0.59
CA ARG A 130 19.43 12.70 0.92
C ARG A 130 18.55 11.68 1.66
N ALA A 131 17.59 12.15 2.44
CA ALA A 131 16.66 11.29 3.17
C ALA A 131 15.81 10.43 2.22
N VAL A 132 15.48 10.89 1.01
CA VAL A 132 14.77 10.08 0.00
C VAL A 132 15.56 8.83 -0.36
N LEU A 133 16.87 8.96 -0.53
CA LEU A 133 17.75 7.83 -0.85
C LEU A 133 17.88 6.86 0.33
N GLN A 134 17.87 7.37 1.56
CA GLN A 134 17.91 6.54 2.77
C GLN A 134 16.61 5.71 2.90
N VAL A 135 15.43 6.31 2.64
CA VAL A 135 14.15 5.59 2.61
C VAL A 135 14.16 4.51 1.52
N LYS A 136 14.71 4.80 0.34
CA LYS A 136 14.88 3.79 -0.72
C LYS A 136 15.78 2.64 -0.28
N GLU A 137 16.91 2.96 0.33
CA GLU A 137 17.88 1.95 0.78
C GLU A 137 17.26 1.02 1.83
N ASP A 138 16.51 1.58 2.78
CA ASP A 138 15.74 0.83 3.76
C ASP A 138 14.66 -0.06 3.08
N ALA A 139 13.98 0.49 2.09
CA ALA A 139 13.01 -0.26 1.30
C ALA A 139 13.65 -1.48 0.61
N LEU A 140 14.80 -1.31 -0.03
CA LEU A 140 15.50 -2.40 -0.72
C LEU A 140 15.96 -3.50 0.26
N LYS A 141 16.45 -3.13 1.44
CA LYS A 141 16.79 -4.08 2.51
C LYS A 141 15.55 -4.85 2.97
N THR A 142 14.44 -4.15 3.18
CA THR A 142 13.18 -4.78 3.60
C THR A 142 12.65 -5.75 2.55
N PHE A 143 12.74 -5.45 1.25
CA PHE A 143 12.37 -6.40 0.20
C PHE A 143 13.22 -7.67 0.22
N ALA A 144 14.53 -7.53 0.49
CA ALA A 144 15.42 -8.68 0.57
C ALA A 144 15.08 -9.64 1.73
N GLU A 145 14.46 -9.12 2.80
CA GLU A 145 13.99 -9.89 3.96
C GLU A 145 12.51 -10.30 3.86
N SER A 146 11.83 -9.92 2.79
CA SER A 146 10.41 -10.16 2.60
C SER A 146 10.18 -11.26 1.57
N HIS A 147 9.04 -11.95 1.71
CA HIS A 147 8.58 -12.92 0.74
C HIS A 147 7.72 -12.24 -0.34
N GLU A 148 8.08 -12.41 -1.61
CA GLU A 148 7.26 -11.94 -2.73
C GLU A 148 6.06 -12.89 -2.91
N VAL A 149 4.86 -12.34 -2.81
CA VAL A 149 3.60 -13.10 -2.92
C VAL A 149 3.28 -13.35 -4.38
N THR A 150 3.06 -14.62 -4.72
CA THR A 150 2.67 -15.01 -6.08
C THR A 150 1.15 -15.20 -6.22
N LEU A 151 0.66 -15.09 -7.46
CA LEU A 151 -0.75 -15.36 -7.76
C LEU A 151 -1.11 -16.82 -7.48
N GLU A 152 -0.17 -17.74 -7.72
CA GLU A 152 -0.34 -19.18 -7.50
C GLU A 152 -0.58 -19.51 -6.02
N GLU A 153 0.19 -18.88 -5.11
CA GLU A 153 -0.01 -19.05 -3.67
C GLU A 153 -1.41 -18.63 -3.24
N PHE A 154 -1.92 -17.54 -3.81
CA PHE A 154 -3.29 -17.12 -3.52
C PHE A 154 -4.32 -18.12 -4.08
N GLN A 155 -4.09 -18.68 -5.25
CA GLN A 155 -4.98 -19.68 -5.88
C GLN A 155 -5.03 -20.98 -5.09
N ARG A 156 -3.97 -21.36 -4.39
CA ARG A 156 -3.92 -22.56 -3.51
C ARG A 156 -4.82 -22.42 -2.27
N LYS A 157 -5.25 -21.21 -1.92
CA LYS A 157 -6.21 -21.01 -0.82
C LYS A 157 -7.55 -21.66 -1.19
N SER A 158 -8.19 -22.28 -0.19
CA SER A 158 -9.50 -22.92 -0.37
C SER A 158 -10.52 -21.94 -0.97
N PHE A 159 -11.44 -22.45 -1.79
CA PHE A 159 -12.52 -21.66 -2.40
C PHE A 159 -13.35 -20.90 -1.35
N LEU A 160 -13.66 -21.54 -0.22
CA LEU A 160 -14.40 -20.92 0.88
C LEU A 160 -13.68 -19.69 1.45
N VAL A 161 -12.36 -19.79 1.67
CA VAL A 161 -11.55 -18.67 2.16
C VAL A 161 -11.55 -17.52 1.15
N ARG A 162 -11.40 -17.81 -0.13
CA ARG A 162 -11.42 -16.80 -1.21
C ARG A 162 -12.77 -16.09 -1.30
N THR A 163 -13.87 -16.84 -1.19
CA THR A 163 -15.23 -16.29 -1.20
C THR A 163 -15.48 -15.42 0.04
N PHE A 164 -15.05 -15.87 1.21
CA PHE A 164 -15.13 -15.10 2.44
C PHE A 164 -14.36 -13.78 2.33
N MET A 165 -13.11 -13.82 1.82
CA MET A 165 -12.31 -12.61 1.57
C MET A 165 -12.98 -11.66 0.58
N GLY A 166 -13.69 -12.19 -0.43
CA GLY A 166 -14.46 -11.41 -1.37
C GLY A 166 -15.67 -10.72 -0.71
N ALA A 167 -16.40 -11.44 0.12
CA ALA A 167 -17.55 -10.91 0.86
C ALA A 167 -17.13 -9.82 1.87
N LEU A 168 -15.99 -10.00 2.55
CA LEU A 168 -15.44 -8.98 3.46
C LEU A 168 -15.21 -7.62 2.80
N LYS A 169 -14.95 -7.58 1.49
CA LYS A 169 -14.75 -6.30 0.76
C LYS A 169 -15.99 -5.40 0.81
N LEU A 170 -17.17 -5.96 0.94
CA LEU A 170 -18.41 -5.17 1.06
C LEU A 170 -18.41 -4.33 2.35
N PHE A 171 -17.70 -4.79 3.37
CA PHE A 171 -17.58 -4.13 4.67
C PHE A 171 -16.30 -3.27 4.80
N ALA A 172 -15.45 -3.25 3.78
CA ALA A 172 -14.18 -2.50 3.81
C ALA A 172 -14.31 -1.02 4.21
N PRO A 173 -15.36 -0.27 3.80
CA PRO A 173 -15.53 1.13 4.23
C PRO A 173 -15.90 1.30 5.71
N LEU A 174 -16.30 0.22 6.40
CA LEU A 174 -16.71 0.24 7.80
C LEU A 174 -15.57 -0.14 8.76
N LEU A 175 -14.47 -0.64 8.24
CA LEU A 175 -13.29 -1.11 8.94
C LEU A 175 -12.12 -0.14 8.77
#